data_fac2a0d7790e93d3f57b9e827f367d77
#
_entry.id   fac2a0d7790e93d3f57b9e827f367d77
#
_cell.length_a   1.000
_cell.length_b   1.000
_cell.length_c   1.000
_cell.angle_alpha   90.00
_cell.angle_beta   90.00
_cell.angle_gamma   90.00
#
_symmetry.space_group_name_H-M   'P 1'
#
loop_
_entity.id
_entity.type
_entity.pdbx_description
1 polymer ?
#
loop_
_entity_poly.entity_id
_entity_poly.type
_entity_poly.pdbx_seq_one_letter_code
_entity_poly.pdbx_strand_id
1 'polypeptide(L)'
;MAHLLRDGFDFYGATSEAAGLWDGFGTALLSSNTRFGVGQSCAPTTTLNQVGPIKTFPGNSTTLFLSVAFGMSTALGATSRFQEFRFYDSATVQCSLVFDNDGTVSLRLGDNGALIAGPYTCFSGSASIAWTHLQFKIVFSNTVGEFHMRRNGNVVDDATATGLDNCSNANEFINKIDTKCLQSASSQIYYDDLWLFNQTVVAGEPSDFLGDIRAIQIMPNSDSAVAFSRSAGATNFSNVDELISASADYVFSSAAGTVDQYGNAGFAIAPASILGLAIREIGLKTDAGVRTAGIRIKSGATTADSAGVAIGTTAQSVVMNADLDPNTGVAWTAANVAALLFGPRVVT
;
A
#
# COMPACT_ATOMS: atom_id res chain seq x y z
N MET A 1 10.11 10.70 -7.36
CA MET A 1 9.97 9.24 -7.55
C MET A 1 8.59 8.93 -8.09
N ALA A 2 8.44 7.99 -9.03
CA ALA A 2 7.10 7.56 -9.37
C ALA A 2 6.61 6.61 -8.29
N HIS A 3 5.51 6.99 -7.69
CA HIS A 3 4.76 6.18 -6.78
C HIS A 3 4.18 4.97 -7.51
N LEU A 4 4.42 3.76 -7.00
CA LEU A 4 3.93 2.51 -7.58
C LEU A 4 2.73 1.97 -6.80
N LEU A 5 2.77 2.05 -5.47
CA LEU A 5 1.71 1.54 -4.59
C LEU A 5 1.82 2.16 -3.20
N ARG A 6 0.67 2.52 -2.60
CA ARG A 6 0.52 2.85 -1.17
C ARG A 6 -0.65 2.06 -0.60
N ASP A 7 -0.44 1.38 0.50
CA ASP A 7 -1.51 0.68 1.19
C ASP A 7 -1.24 0.56 2.69
N GLY A 8 -2.10 1.16 3.50
CA GLY A 8 -2.12 0.98 4.96
C GLY A 8 -3.01 -0.19 5.38
N PHE A 9 -3.71 -0.84 4.44
CA PHE A 9 -4.67 -1.92 4.67
C PHE A 9 -5.85 -1.56 5.59
N ASP A 10 -5.84 -0.44 6.26
CA ASP A 10 -6.70 -0.08 7.40
C ASP A 10 -8.21 -0.13 7.12
N PHE A 11 -8.65 0.13 5.88
CA PHE A 11 -10.06 0.41 5.61
C PHE A 11 -10.82 -0.74 4.92
N TYR A 12 -10.16 -1.85 4.59
CA TYR A 12 -10.82 -2.98 3.94
C TYR A 12 -11.74 -3.75 4.90
N GLY A 13 -13.00 -3.92 4.55
CA GLY A 13 -13.92 -4.85 5.21
C GLY A 13 -13.77 -6.29 4.72
N ALA A 14 -13.29 -6.48 3.48
CA ALA A 14 -13.04 -7.77 2.87
C ALA A 14 -11.86 -7.72 1.90
N THR A 15 -11.18 -8.85 1.70
CA THR A 15 -10.04 -8.95 0.79
C THR A 15 -10.39 -8.68 -0.68
N SER A 16 -11.66 -8.90 -1.07
CA SER A 16 -12.15 -8.55 -2.42
C SER A 16 -12.11 -7.05 -2.71
N GLU A 17 -12.17 -6.20 -1.69
CA GLU A 17 -12.14 -4.76 -1.82
C GLU A 17 -10.75 -4.22 -2.17
N ALA A 18 -9.71 -5.03 -1.95
CA ALA A 18 -8.35 -4.72 -2.39
C ALA A 18 -8.19 -4.75 -3.93
N ALA A 19 -9.15 -5.35 -4.64
CA ALA A 19 -9.20 -5.31 -6.11
C ALA A 19 -9.27 -3.86 -6.60
N GLY A 20 -8.58 -3.58 -7.71
CA GLY A 20 -8.42 -2.22 -8.23
C GLY A 20 -7.14 -1.52 -7.73
N LEU A 21 -6.72 -1.74 -6.47
CA LEU A 21 -5.39 -1.36 -6.01
C LEU A 21 -4.38 -2.48 -6.25
N TRP A 22 -4.73 -3.71 -5.89
CA TRP A 22 -3.96 -4.93 -6.13
C TRP A 22 -4.53 -5.71 -7.30
N ASP A 23 -3.69 -6.37 -8.08
CA ASP A 23 -4.11 -7.23 -9.20
C ASP A 23 -4.69 -8.55 -8.69
N GLY A 24 -4.31 -8.94 -7.46
CA GLY A 24 -4.83 -10.07 -6.72
C GLY A 24 -4.38 -10.00 -5.27
N PHE A 25 -5.20 -10.52 -4.38
CA PHE A 25 -4.86 -10.58 -2.95
C PHE A 25 -4.50 -12.01 -2.52
N GLY A 26 -4.56 -12.96 -3.45
CA GLY A 26 -4.23 -14.36 -3.24
C GLY A 26 -5.04 -14.98 -2.10
N THR A 27 -4.35 -15.64 -1.19
CA THR A 27 -4.92 -16.22 0.02
C THR A 27 -4.63 -15.40 1.29
N ALA A 28 -4.12 -14.17 1.12
CA ALA A 28 -3.91 -13.26 2.25
C ALA A 28 -5.22 -12.92 2.95
N LEU A 29 -5.14 -12.65 4.23
CA LEU A 29 -6.26 -12.29 5.09
C LEU A 29 -6.06 -10.87 5.62
N LEU A 30 -7.15 -10.24 6.02
CA LEU A 30 -7.13 -9.03 6.81
C LEU A 30 -7.09 -9.38 8.29
N SER A 31 -6.40 -8.60 9.09
CA SER A 31 -6.20 -8.84 10.52
C SER A 31 -6.37 -7.56 11.32
N SER A 32 -6.96 -7.66 12.50
CA SER A 32 -7.02 -6.59 13.48
C SER A 32 -5.71 -6.38 14.26
N ASN A 33 -4.67 -7.16 13.98
CA ASN A 33 -3.34 -6.95 14.52
C ASN A 33 -2.64 -5.86 13.72
N THR A 34 -2.84 -4.61 14.06
CA THR A 34 -2.31 -3.44 13.36
C THR A 34 -1.17 -2.79 14.12
N ARG A 35 -0.32 -2.04 13.43
CA ARG A 35 0.83 -1.39 14.03
C ARG A 35 0.44 -0.37 15.12
N PHE A 36 -0.67 0.31 14.96
CA PHE A 36 -1.10 1.38 15.86
C PHE A 36 -2.44 1.11 16.55
N GLY A 37 -2.96 -0.11 16.46
CA GLY A 37 -4.20 -0.54 17.13
C GLY A 37 -5.48 -0.02 16.48
N VAL A 38 -5.43 0.46 15.25
CA VAL A 38 -6.59 0.95 14.46
C VAL A 38 -6.58 0.32 13.08
N GLY A 39 -7.77 0.10 12.50
CA GLY A 39 -7.92 -0.44 11.15
C GLY A 39 -7.57 -1.91 11.03
N GLN A 40 -6.96 -2.29 9.93
CA GLN A 40 -6.54 -3.64 9.61
C GLN A 40 -5.11 -3.66 9.07
N SER A 41 -4.47 -4.82 9.14
CA SER A 41 -3.22 -5.14 8.47
C SER A 41 -3.42 -6.29 7.49
N CYS A 42 -2.48 -6.48 6.57
CA CYS A 42 -2.44 -7.66 5.74
C CYS A 42 -1.73 -8.80 6.49
N ALA A 43 -2.44 -9.90 6.72
CA ALA A 43 -1.85 -11.16 7.17
C ALA A 43 -1.67 -12.03 5.92
N PRO A 44 -0.45 -12.23 5.40
CA PRO A 44 -0.24 -13.18 4.32
C PRO A 44 -0.60 -14.58 4.80
N THR A 45 -0.94 -15.44 3.84
CA THR A 45 -1.33 -16.81 4.14
C THR A 45 -0.29 -17.54 4.99
N THR A 46 -0.74 -18.42 5.86
CA THR A 46 0.10 -19.37 6.61
C THR A 46 0.25 -20.72 5.89
N THR A 47 -0.35 -20.87 4.72
CA THR A 47 -0.30 -22.10 3.94
C THR A 47 0.92 -22.10 3.03
N LEU A 48 1.71 -23.16 3.10
CA LEU A 48 2.92 -23.35 2.28
C LEU A 48 2.66 -23.14 0.79
N ASN A 49 3.54 -22.39 0.14
CA ASN A 49 3.52 -22.04 -1.29
C ASN A 49 2.32 -21.22 -1.76
N GLN A 50 1.49 -20.74 -0.87
CA GLN A 50 0.41 -19.83 -1.24
C GLN A 50 0.96 -18.42 -1.51
N VAL A 51 0.40 -17.77 -2.51
CA VAL A 51 0.74 -16.39 -2.91
C VAL A 51 -0.23 -15.43 -2.23
N GLY A 52 0.30 -14.35 -1.70
CA GLY A 52 -0.45 -13.24 -1.10
C GLY A 52 -0.72 -12.11 -2.11
N PRO A 53 -0.67 -10.85 -1.67
CA PRO A 53 -0.92 -9.71 -2.53
C PRO A 53 0.02 -9.63 -3.74
N ILE A 54 -0.54 -9.29 -4.90
CA ILE A 54 0.16 -9.21 -6.20
C ILE A 54 -0.07 -7.82 -6.78
N LYS A 55 1.01 -7.17 -7.23
CA LYS A 55 0.92 -5.91 -7.95
C LYS A 55 1.84 -5.87 -9.16
N THR A 56 1.25 -5.61 -10.34
CA THR A 56 1.98 -5.29 -11.57
C THR A 56 2.09 -3.77 -11.72
N PHE A 57 3.24 -3.28 -12.11
CA PHE A 57 3.51 -1.87 -12.33
C PHE A 57 3.29 -1.49 -13.80
N PRO A 58 2.93 -0.23 -14.10
CA PRO A 58 2.69 0.20 -15.47
C PRO A 58 3.97 0.31 -16.32
N GLY A 59 5.14 0.11 -15.72
CA GLY A 59 6.44 0.20 -16.40
C GLY A 59 7.55 -0.53 -15.65
N ASN A 60 8.72 -0.60 -16.27
CA ASN A 60 9.89 -1.25 -15.73
C ASN A 60 10.61 -0.34 -14.72
N SER A 61 11.11 -0.93 -13.64
CA SER A 61 11.86 -0.24 -12.59
C SER A 61 13.21 -0.91 -12.37
N THR A 62 14.30 -0.18 -12.59
CA THR A 62 15.68 -0.63 -12.31
C THR A 62 16.07 -0.42 -10.86
N THR A 63 15.32 0.41 -10.13
CA THR A 63 15.49 0.61 -8.70
C THR A 63 14.13 0.64 -8.04
N LEU A 64 14.00 -0.10 -6.94
CA LEU A 64 12.80 -0.15 -6.12
C LEU A 64 13.12 0.27 -4.69
N PHE A 65 12.25 1.07 -4.13
CA PHE A 65 12.17 1.32 -2.70
C PHE A 65 10.90 0.64 -2.18
N LEU A 66 11.08 -0.21 -1.18
CA LEU A 66 10.01 -0.86 -0.43
C LEU A 66 10.07 -0.37 1.01
N SER A 67 9.02 0.27 1.47
CA SER A 67 8.82 0.70 2.85
C SER A 67 7.61 -0.02 3.42
N VAL A 68 7.76 -0.72 4.55
CA VAL A 68 6.68 -1.53 5.12
C VAL A 68 6.91 -1.78 6.61
N ALA A 69 5.85 -1.74 7.39
CA ALA A 69 5.88 -2.19 8.76
C ALA A 69 5.59 -3.70 8.82
N PHE A 70 6.43 -4.43 9.54
CA PHE A 70 6.26 -5.85 9.82
C PHE A 70 5.92 -6.08 11.29
N GLY A 71 4.85 -6.83 11.53
CA GLY A 71 4.51 -7.38 12.84
C GLY A 71 4.68 -8.89 12.86
N MET A 72 5.25 -9.45 13.92
CA MET A 72 5.40 -10.90 14.09
C MET A 72 4.74 -11.37 15.36
N SER A 73 3.94 -12.44 15.32
CA SER A 73 3.07 -12.89 16.41
C SER A 73 3.65 -13.97 17.31
N THR A 74 4.83 -14.51 17.05
CA THR A 74 5.42 -15.60 17.86
C THR A 74 6.92 -15.47 18.04
N ALA A 75 7.41 -16.16 19.10
CA ALA A 75 8.84 -16.28 19.35
C ALA A 75 9.55 -16.92 18.15
N LEU A 76 10.67 -16.33 17.79
CA LEU A 76 11.55 -16.83 16.76
C LEU A 76 12.04 -18.23 17.14
N GLY A 77 11.79 -19.19 16.28
CA GLY A 77 12.27 -20.59 16.40
C GLY A 77 13.53 -20.80 15.59
N ALA A 78 13.90 -22.07 15.41
CA ALA A 78 15.06 -22.44 14.58
C ALA A 78 14.92 -21.96 13.13
N THR A 79 16.06 -21.77 12.50
CA THR A 79 16.28 -21.24 11.15
C THR A 79 15.43 -21.92 10.08
N SER A 80 14.26 -21.40 9.81
CA SER A 80 13.46 -21.79 8.64
C SER A 80 12.87 -20.55 7.99
N ARG A 81 12.94 -20.51 6.69
CA ARG A 81 12.36 -19.45 5.85
C ARG A 81 10.86 -19.52 5.97
N PHE A 82 10.21 -18.38 6.18
CA PHE A 82 8.77 -18.40 6.37
C PHE A 82 8.00 -17.49 5.42
N GLN A 83 8.59 -16.42 4.94
CA GLN A 83 7.92 -15.47 4.05
C GLN A 83 8.91 -14.85 3.07
N GLU A 84 8.44 -14.49 1.87
CA GLU A 84 9.22 -13.75 0.90
C GLU A 84 8.39 -12.68 0.17
N PHE A 85 9.07 -11.60 -0.25
CA PHE A 85 8.64 -10.71 -1.32
C PHE A 85 9.41 -11.06 -2.57
N ARG A 86 8.72 -11.34 -3.66
CA ARG A 86 9.33 -11.67 -4.94
C ARG A 86 9.21 -10.51 -5.91
N PHE A 87 10.29 -10.24 -6.62
CA PHE A 87 10.39 -9.17 -7.59
C PHE A 87 10.54 -9.76 -8.98
N TYR A 88 9.66 -9.37 -9.91
CA TYR A 88 9.52 -10.02 -11.19
C TYR A 88 9.83 -9.11 -12.37
N ASP A 89 10.48 -9.67 -13.39
CA ASP A 89 10.32 -9.26 -14.78
C ASP A 89 9.27 -10.18 -15.42
N SER A 90 8.06 -9.66 -15.60
CA SER A 90 6.91 -10.38 -16.18
C SER A 90 6.57 -11.68 -15.41
N ALA A 91 7.00 -12.83 -15.89
CA ALA A 91 6.80 -14.12 -15.25
C ALA A 91 8.04 -14.63 -14.50
N THR A 92 9.21 -14.01 -14.71
CA THR A 92 10.49 -14.44 -14.14
C THR A 92 10.76 -13.72 -12.83
N VAL A 93 10.97 -14.45 -11.74
CA VAL A 93 11.44 -13.87 -10.48
C VAL A 93 12.90 -13.48 -10.64
N GLN A 94 13.22 -12.20 -10.56
CA GLN A 94 14.59 -11.70 -10.60
C GLN A 94 15.31 -12.03 -9.29
N CYS A 95 14.76 -11.59 -8.19
CA CYS A 95 15.24 -11.92 -6.86
C CYS A 95 14.08 -11.90 -5.85
N SER A 96 14.36 -12.33 -4.64
CA SER A 96 13.42 -12.30 -3.52
C SER A 96 14.07 -11.83 -2.22
N LEU A 97 13.30 -11.06 -1.42
CA LEU A 97 13.59 -10.79 -0.01
C LEU A 97 12.97 -11.90 0.82
N VAL A 98 13.82 -12.71 1.44
CA VAL A 98 13.39 -13.85 2.26
C VAL A 98 13.58 -13.53 3.74
N PHE A 99 12.51 -13.68 4.50
CA PHE A 99 12.46 -13.51 5.94
C PHE A 99 12.55 -14.86 6.63
N ASP A 100 13.48 -14.99 7.54
CA ASP A 100 13.74 -16.22 8.30
C ASP A 100 13.22 -16.12 9.73
N ASN A 101 12.84 -17.27 10.30
CA ASN A 101 12.29 -17.36 11.66
C ASN A 101 13.25 -16.91 12.78
N ASP A 102 14.52 -16.72 12.48
CA ASP A 102 15.52 -16.16 13.41
C ASP A 102 15.52 -14.62 13.45
N GLY A 103 14.62 -13.99 12.71
CA GLY A 103 14.49 -12.53 12.63
C GLY A 103 15.45 -11.88 11.65
N THR A 104 15.98 -12.66 10.72
CA THR A 104 16.84 -12.14 9.66
C THR A 104 16.11 -12.01 8.33
N VAL A 105 16.65 -11.16 7.45
CA VAL A 105 16.25 -11.03 6.05
C VAL A 105 17.45 -11.24 5.15
N SER A 106 17.24 -11.88 4.02
CA SER A 106 18.25 -12.09 3.00
C SER A 106 17.72 -11.78 1.60
N LEU A 107 18.59 -11.26 0.73
CA LEU A 107 18.31 -11.14 -0.70
C LEU A 107 18.79 -12.43 -1.40
N ARG A 108 17.93 -13.03 -2.22
CA ARG A 108 18.20 -14.28 -2.91
C ARG A 108 17.88 -14.17 -4.39
N LEU A 109 18.63 -14.90 -5.21
CA LEU A 109 18.42 -14.95 -6.65
C LEU A 109 17.16 -15.77 -6.97
N GLY A 110 16.31 -15.26 -7.85
CA GLY A 110 15.08 -15.93 -8.24
C GLY A 110 14.10 -16.18 -7.09
N ASP A 111 13.31 -17.25 -7.22
CA ASP A 111 12.34 -17.70 -6.21
C ASP A 111 13.09 -18.47 -5.10
N ASN A 112 13.48 -17.76 -4.04
CA ASN A 112 14.15 -18.32 -2.86
C ASN A 112 15.42 -19.16 -3.20
N GLY A 113 16.16 -18.77 -4.22
CA GLY A 113 17.34 -19.50 -4.70
C GLY A 113 18.62 -19.19 -3.91
N ALA A 114 19.73 -19.00 -4.63
CA ALA A 114 21.04 -18.72 -4.04
C ALA A 114 21.05 -17.44 -3.21
N LEU A 115 21.78 -17.44 -2.10
CA LEU A 115 22.02 -16.25 -1.29
C LEU A 115 22.87 -15.25 -2.07
N ILE A 116 22.38 -14.01 -2.19
CA ILE A 116 23.09 -12.89 -2.81
C ILE A 116 23.64 -11.95 -1.75
N ALA A 117 22.82 -11.58 -0.75
CA ALA A 117 23.21 -10.71 0.35
C ALA A 117 22.48 -11.07 1.65
N GLY A 118 23.15 -10.88 2.78
CA GLY A 118 22.65 -11.24 4.11
C GLY A 118 23.21 -12.57 4.63
N PRO A 119 22.59 -13.20 5.67
CA PRO A 119 21.40 -12.68 6.39
C PRO A 119 21.69 -11.44 7.23
N TYR A 120 20.74 -10.53 7.33
CA TYR A 120 20.82 -9.31 8.15
C TYR A 120 19.70 -9.32 9.19
N THR A 121 20.01 -8.96 10.43
CA THR A 121 19.01 -8.89 11.51
C THR A 121 18.01 -7.76 11.23
N CYS A 122 16.73 -8.08 11.13
CA CYS A 122 15.65 -7.12 10.90
C CYS A 122 14.64 -7.08 12.06
N PHE A 123 14.46 -8.17 12.81
CA PHE A 123 13.57 -8.24 13.97
C PHE A 123 14.36 -8.64 15.22
N SER A 124 13.92 -8.16 16.37
CA SER A 124 14.30 -8.75 17.67
C SER A 124 13.16 -9.67 18.11
N GLY A 125 13.48 -10.92 18.43
CA GLY A 125 12.47 -11.88 18.90
C GLY A 125 11.75 -11.39 20.13
N SER A 126 10.41 -11.50 20.11
CA SER A 126 9.55 -11.13 21.23
C SER A 126 8.39 -12.13 21.35
N ALA A 127 7.97 -12.42 22.58
CA ALA A 127 6.79 -13.26 22.84
C ALA A 127 5.45 -12.60 22.51
N SER A 128 5.47 -11.31 22.16
CA SER A 128 4.32 -10.52 21.71
C SER A 128 4.60 -9.92 20.34
N ILE A 129 3.54 -9.54 19.61
CA ILE A 129 3.69 -8.89 18.30
C ILE A 129 4.53 -7.64 18.47
N ALA A 130 5.76 -7.68 17.92
CA ALA A 130 6.62 -6.52 17.83
C ALA A 130 6.60 -6.02 16.38
N TRP A 131 6.30 -4.74 16.21
CA TRP A 131 6.34 -4.08 14.92
C TRP A 131 7.71 -3.48 14.66
N THR A 132 8.23 -3.73 13.48
CA THR A 132 9.47 -3.11 12.98
C THR A 132 9.16 -2.51 11.61
N HIS A 133 9.43 -1.22 11.46
CA HIS A 133 9.34 -0.57 10.16
C HIS A 133 10.65 -0.82 9.40
N LEU A 134 10.53 -1.42 8.22
CA LEU A 134 11.67 -1.76 7.36
C LEU A 134 11.57 -0.98 6.06
N GLN A 135 12.72 -0.50 5.61
CA GLN A 135 12.88 0.12 4.32
C GLN A 135 14.00 -0.56 3.56
N PHE A 136 13.76 -0.88 2.30
CA PHE A 136 14.70 -1.49 1.40
C PHE A 136 14.87 -0.63 0.15
N LYS A 137 16.11 -0.47 -0.31
CA LYS A 137 16.44 -0.02 -1.66
C LYS A 137 17.12 -1.18 -2.36
N ILE A 138 16.62 -1.55 -3.53
CA ILE A 138 17.20 -2.59 -4.38
C ILE A 138 17.45 -1.98 -5.75
N VAL A 139 18.70 -2.01 -6.19
CA VAL A 139 19.10 -1.69 -7.57
C VAL A 139 19.27 -3.02 -8.31
N PHE A 140 18.47 -3.23 -9.34
CA PHE A 140 18.48 -4.47 -10.13
C PHE A 140 19.57 -4.39 -11.20
N SER A 141 20.52 -5.30 -11.16
CA SER A 141 21.61 -5.40 -12.14
C SER A 141 22.23 -6.80 -12.15
N ASN A 142 22.79 -7.18 -13.28
CA ASN A 142 23.57 -8.41 -13.44
C ASN A 142 25.03 -8.25 -12.98
N THR A 143 25.47 -7.05 -12.57
CA THR A 143 26.89 -6.81 -12.25
C THR A 143 27.12 -5.79 -11.13
N VAL A 144 26.28 -4.76 -11.05
CA VAL A 144 26.46 -3.62 -10.13
C VAL A 144 25.23 -3.37 -9.26
N GLY A 145 24.43 -4.39 -9.03
CA GLY A 145 23.24 -4.32 -8.19
C GLY A 145 23.58 -3.90 -6.75
N GLU A 146 22.61 -3.32 -6.08
CA GLU A 146 22.74 -2.84 -4.70
C GLU A 146 21.57 -3.35 -3.85
N PHE A 147 21.85 -3.57 -2.59
CA PHE A 147 20.88 -3.80 -1.53
C PHE A 147 21.19 -2.91 -0.34
N HIS A 148 20.20 -2.15 0.13
CA HIS A 148 20.28 -1.35 1.33
C HIS A 148 19.06 -1.60 2.19
N MET A 149 19.24 -1.63 3.52
CA MET A 149 18.16 -1.79 4.48
C MET A 149 18.30 -0.77 5.61
N ARG A 150 17.17 -0.16 5.99
CA ARG A 150 17.06 0.70 7.20
C ARG A 150 15.91 0.24 8.07
N ARG A 151 16.03 0.43 9.36
CA ARG A 151 15.03 0.05 10.37
C ARG A 151 14.56 1.26 11.16
N ASN A 152 13.25 1.31 11.43
CA ASN A 152 12.62 2.26 12.36
C ASN A 152 13.04 3.72 12.13
N GLY A 153 13.17 4.11 10.86
CA GLY A 153 13.54 5.48 10.50
C GLY A 153 15.01 5.86 10.65
N ASN A 154 15.90 4.88 10.82
CA ASN A 154 17.34 5.15 10.83
C ASN A 154 17.76 5.91 9.57
N VAL A 155 18.63 6.91 9.74
CA VAL A 155 19.16 7.73 8.63
C VAL A 155 20.39 7.12 7.99
N VAL A 156 20.97 6.10 8.61
CA VAL A 156 22.12 5.32 8.13
C VAL A 156 21.65 3.90 7.85
N ASP A 157 22.21 3.26 6.84
CA ASP A 157 21.88 1.88 6.50
C ASP A 157 22.27 0.93 7.63
N ASP A 158 21.33 0.10 8.06
CA ASP A 158 21.59 -1.00 9.01
C ASP A 158 22.30 -2.16 8.30
N ALA A 159 22.10 -2.29 6.99
CA ALA A 159 22.79 -3.25 6.13
C ALA A 159 22.93 -2.72 4.71
N THR A 160 24.06 -3.05 4.07
CA THR A 160 24.32 -2.71 2.67
C THR A 160 25.15 -3.80 2.00
N ALA A 161 24.88 -4.02 0.71
CA ALA A 161 25.70 -4.82 -0.18
C ALA A 161 25.67 -4.22 -1.59
N THR A 162 26.80 -4.23 -2.29
CA THR A 162 26.98 -3.64 -3.62
C THR A 162 27.71 -4.60 -4.54
N GLY A 163 27.69 -4.32 -5.86
CA GLY A 163 28.34 -5.19 -6.85
C GLY A 163 27.64 -6.53 -7.00
N LEU A 164 26.32 -6.54 -6.81
CA LEU A 164 25.51 -7.76 -6.81
C LEU A 164 25.08 -8.13 -8.24
N ASP A 165 25.05 -9.44 -8.49
CA ASP A 165 24.25 -10.05 -9.57
C ASP A 165 22.93 -10.51 -8.96
N ASN A 166 21.89 -9.65 -9.06
CA ASN A 166 20.60 -9.86 -8.43
C ASN A 166 19.44 -10.01 -9.43
N CYS A 167 19.78 -10.24 -10.70
CA CYS A 167 18.81 -10.55 -11.75
C CYS A 167 18.99 -11.97 -12.26
N SER A 168 17.92 -12.75 -12.31
CA SER A 168 17.95 -14.15 -12.77
C SER A 168 17.91 -14.31 -14.29
N ASN A 169 17.73 -13.21 -15.03
CA ASN A 169 17.80 -13.16 -16.50
C ASN A 169 18.61 -11.93 -16.95
N ALA A 170 18.73 -11.73 -18.26
CA ALA A 170 19.51 -10.62 -18.82
C ALA A 170 18.90 -9.22 -18.62
N ASN A 171 17.67 -9.13 -18.14
CA ASN A 171 16.98 -7.86 -17.90
C ASN A 171 17.27 -7.34 -16.49
N GLU A 172 17.64 -6.08 -16.40
CA GLU A 172 18.02 -5.42 -15.14
C GLU A 172 16.87 -4.56 -14.59
N PHE A 173 15.66 -5.09 -14.55
CA PHE A 173 14.47 -4.40 -14.05
C PHE A 173 13.43 -5.36 -13.50
N ILE A 174 12.45 -4.78 -12.80
CA ILE A 174 11.22 -5.44 -12.40
C ILE A 174 9.99 -4.65 -12.85
N ASN A 175 8.86 -5.33 -13.00
CA ASN A 175 7.56 -4.74 -13.28
C ASN A 175 6.40 -5.35 -12.47
N LYS A 176 6.72 -6.26 -11.55
CA LYS A 176 5.72 -6.88 -10.67
C LYS A 176 6.33 -7.29 -9.34
N ILE A 177 5.53 -7.26 -8.30
CA ILE A 177 5.83 -7.79 -6.96
C ILE A 177 4.71 -8.73 -6.50
N ASP A 178 5.07 -9.74 -5.74
CA ASP A 178 4.10 -10.48 -4.91
C ASP A 178 4.75 -10.92 -3.59
N THR A 179 3.93 -11.50 -2.72
CA THR A 179 4.39 -12.17 -1.50
C THR A 179 4.09 -13.66 -1.57
N LYS A 180 4.92 -14.49 -0.92
CA LYS A 180 4.72 -15.94 -0.87
C LYS A 180 5.07 -16.50 0.50
N CYS A 181 4.24 -17.41 1.00
CA CYS A 181 4.51 -18.16 2.21
C CYS A 181 5.44 -19.34 1.90
N LEU A 182 6.57 -19.42 2.59
CA LEU A 182 7.58 -20.47 2.38
C LEU A 182 7.44 -21.64 3.33
N GLN A 183 6.67 -21.50 4.40
CA GLN A 183 6.47 -22.56 5.39
C GLN A 183 5.05 -22.47 5.98
N SER A 184 4.40 -23.62 6.13
CA SER A 184 3.19 -23.71 6.95
C SER A 184 3.58 -23.45 8.40
N ALA A 185 3.20 -22.28 8.92
CA ALA A 185 3.66 -21.81 10.22
C ALA A 185 2.49 -21.59 11.19
N SER A 186 2.78 -21.85 12.46
CA SER A 186 2.01 -21.30 13.58
C SER A 186 2.30 -19.80 13.81
N SER A 187 3.34 -19.27 13.15
CA SER A 187 3.76 -17.86 13.24
C SER A 187 3.10 -17.06 12.13
N GLN A 188 2.48 -15.93 12.47
CA GLN A 188 1.91 -15.02 11.50
C GLN A 188 2.80 -13.78 11.39
N ILE A 189 3.04 -13.37 10.15
CA ILE A 189 3.51 -12.03 9.84
C ILE A 189 2.31 -11.17 9.48
N TYR A 190 2.42 -9.91 9.82
CA TYR A 190 1.50 -8.86 9.44
C TYR A 190 2.26 -7.79 8.69
N TYR A 191 1.66 -7.25 7.62
CA TYR A 191 2.16 -6.09 6.88
C TYR A 191 1.24 -4.91 7.12
N ASP A 192 1.85 -3.75 7.35
CA ASP A 192 1.15 -2.49 7.51
C ASP A 192 1.97 -1.35 6.92
N ASP A 193 1.39 -0.18 6.69
CA ASP A 193 2.10 1.02 6.21
C ASP A 193 2.96 0.77 4.95
N LEU A 194 2.47 -0.03 3.98
CA LEU A 194 3.24 -0.39 2.80
C LEU A 194 3.29 0.74 1.78
N TRP A 195 4.50 1.05 1.33
CA TRP A 195 4.74 1.99 0.24
C TRP A 195 5.84 1.46 -0.69
N LEU A 196 5.50 1.40 -1.97
CA LEU A 196 6.40 1.06 -3.07
C LEU A 196 6.59 2.25 -4.00
N PHE A 197 7.82 2.56 -4.35
CA PHE A 197 8.15 3.60 -5.31
C PHE A 197 9.47 3.29 -6.03
N ASN A 198 9.68 3.92 -7.17
CA ASN A 198 10.90 3.77 -7.97
C ASN A 198 11.72 5.05 -8.01
N GLN A 199 12.88 5.01 -8.67
CA GLN A 199 13.82 6.15 -8.74
C GLN A 199 13.42 7.23 -9.76
N THR A 200 12.27 7.12 -10.43
CA THR A 200 11.83 8.17 -11.36
C THR A 200 11.63 9.49 -10.61
N VAL A 201 12.43 10.48 -10.93
CA VAL A 201 12.37 11.78 -10.26
C VAL A 201 11.06 12.49 -10.61
N VAL A 202 10.25 12.76 -9.59
CA VAL A 202 9.05 13.59 -9.69
C VAL A 202 9.26 14.80 -8.78
N ALA A 203 9.01 15.99 -9.29
CA ALA A 203 9.21 17.21 -8.52
C ALA A 203 8.36 17.22 -7.24
N GLY A 204 8.99 17.50 -6.10
CA GLY A 204 8.34 17.54 -4.79
C GLY A 204 8.24 16.20 -4.07
N GLU A 205 8.63 15.09 -4.69
CA GLU A 205 8.66 13.78 -4.04
C GLU A 205 10.04 13.44 -3.45
N PRO A 206 10.09 12.61 -2.39
CA PRO A 206 11.34 12.14 -1.81
C PRO A 206 12.19 11.39 -2.84
N SER A 207 13.49 11.54 -2.78
CA SER A 207 14.45 10.89 -3.70
C SER A 207 15.22 9.74 -3.06
N ASP A 208 14.92 9.39 -1.81
CA ASP A 208 15.61 8.38 -1.01
C ASP A 208 14.63 7.77 0.01
N PHE A 209 15.13 7.02 0.96
CA PHE A 209 14.35 6.45 2.06
C PHE A 209 13.46 7.48 2.76
N LEU A 210 12.24 7.06 3.10
CA LEU A 210 11.20 7.94 3.63
C LEU A 210 11.28 8.16 5.15
N GLY A 211 12.09 7.38 5.85
CA GLY A 211 12.07 7.33 7.31
C GLY A 211 10.95 6.40 7.83
N ASP A 212 10.63 6.51 9.11
CA ASP A 212 9.54 5.73 9.72
C ASP A 212 8.19 6.35 9.36
N ILE A 213 7.61 5.89 8.26
CA ILE A 213 6.31 6.36 7.76
C ILE A 213 5.14 5.67 8.44
N ARG A 214 3.99 6.34 8.41
CA ARG A 214 2.71 5.84 8.87
C ARG A 214 1.61 6.21 7.89
N ALA A 215 0.74 5.27 7.55
CA ALA A 215 -0.56 5.57 6.97
C ALA A 215 -1.50 6.05 8.07
N ILE A 216 -2.21 7.15 7.85
CA ILE A 216 -3.22 7.69 8.77
C ILE A 216 -4.51 7.83 8.00
N GLN A 217 -5.54 7.14 8.45
CA GLN A 217 -6.86 7.22 7.86
C GLN A 217 -7.59 8.47 8.37
N ILE A 218 -8.18 9.22 7.42
CA ILE A 218 -9.01 10.39 7.70
C ILE A 218 -10.36 10.18 7.04
N MET A 219 -11.42 10.21 7.85
CA MET A 219 -12.78 9.94 7.42
C MET A 219 -13.56 11.21 7.10
N PRO A 220 -14.58 11.14 6.23
CA PRO A 220 -15.60 12.17 6.09
C PRO A 220 -16.25 12.51 7.43
N ASN A 221 -16.56 13.78 7.65
CA ASN A 221 -17.25 14.23 8.86
C ASN A 221 -18.35 15.25 8.60
N SER A 222 -18.52 15.68 7.37
CA SER A 222 -19.55 16.67 6.99
C SER A 222 -19.84 16.62 5.50
N ASP A 223 -21.08 16.92 5.11
CA ASP A 223 -21.46 17.17 3.73
C ASP A 223 -21.02 18.57 3.30
N SER A 224 -20.45 18.70 2.11
CA SER A 224 -20.14 19.99 1.47
C SER A 224 -20.94 20.19 0.18
N ALA A 225 -20.97 19.21 -0.70
CA ALA A 225 -21.81 19.17 -1.88
C ALA A 225 -22.42 17.77 -1.98
N VAL A 226 -23.73 17.69 -2.15
CA VAL A 226 -24.50 16.45 -2.15
C VAL A 226 -25.33 16.35 -3.41
N ALA A 227 -25.04 15.36 -4.24
CA ALA A 227 -25.78 15.07 -5.44
C ALA A 227 -26.10 13.56 -5.60
N PHE A 228 -25.45 12.70 -4.81
CA PHE A 228 -25.81 11.29 -4.69
C PHE A 228 -27.04 11.12 -3.81
N SER A 229 -27.80 10.07 -4.07
CA SER A 229 -28.78 9.54 -3.13
C SER A 229 -28.07 8.69 -2.07
N ARG A 230 -28.72 8.45 -0.93
CA ARG A 230 -28.23 7.63 0.16
C ARG A 230 -29.16 6.49 0.51
N SER A 231 -28.62 5.40 1.05
CA SER A 231 -29.39 4.23 1.45
C SER A 231 -30.04 4.41 2.83
N ALA A 232 -29.43 5.20 3.71
CA ALA A 232 -29.88 5.39 5.09
C ALA A 232 -29.54 6.81 5.60
N GLY A 233 -29.90 7.10 6.86
CA GLY A 233 -29.46 8.27 7.60
C GLY A 233 -29.96 9.62 7.09
N ALA A 234 -29.42 10.69 7.68
CA ALA A 234 -29.80 12.08 7.41
C ALA A 234 -28.81 12.81 6.49
N THR A 235 -27.56 12.38 6.43
CA THR A 235 -26.45 13.01 5.70
C THR A 235 -25.77 11.97 4.79
N ASN A 236 -25.14 12.42 3.71
CA ASN A 236 -24.41 11.50 2.84
C ASN A 236 -23.10 11.05 3.47
N PHE A 237 -22.40 11.96 4.17
CA PHE A 237 -21.13 11.59 4.80
C PHE A 237 -21.30 10.46 5.84
N SER A 238 -22.41 10.40 6.57
CA SER A 238 -22.67 9.35 7.55
C SER A 238 -22.99 7.96 6.94
N ASN A 239 -22.98 7.85 5.63
CA ASN A 239 -23.09 6.58 4.91
C ASN A 239 -21.74 6.14 4.29
N VAL A 240 -20.65 6.85 4.61
CA VAL A 240 -19.31 6.62 4.06
C VAL A 240 -18.21 6.98 5.07
N ASP A 241 -18.50 7.01 6.36
CA ASP A 241 -17.58 7.43 7.43
C ASP A 241 -17.04 6.26 8.29
N GLU A 242 -17.23 5.02 7.86
CA GLU A 242 -16.74 3.85 8.56
C GLU A 242 -15.21 3.69 8.40
N LEU A 243 -14.52 3.41 9.52
CA LEU A 243 -13.09 3.10 9.51
C LEU A 243 -12.76 1.85 8.70
N ILE A 244 -13.64 0.88 8.72
CA ILE A 244 -13.56 -0.35 7.93
C ILE A 244 -14.80 -0.36 7.05
N SER A 245 -14.64 -0.52 5.75
CA SER A 245 -15.76 -0.47 4.82
C SER A 245 -16.86 -1.44 5.21
N ALA A 246 -18.09 -0.97 5.19
CA ALA A 246 -19.28 -1.72 5.50
C ALA A 246 -20.29 -1.59 4.34
N SER A 247 -21.13 -2.62 4.16
CA SER A 247 -22.15 -2.60 3.11
C SER A 247 -23.55 -2.24 3.64
N ALA A 248 -23.64 -1.84 4.93
CA ALA A 248 -24.91 -1.57 5.58
C ALA A 248 -25.56 -0.28 5.09
N ASP A 249 -24.74 0.72 4.81
CA ASP A 249 -25.16 2.01 4.26
C ASP A 249 -24.16 2.48 3.19
N TYR A 250 -24.65 3.28 2.28
CA TYR A 250 -23.89 3.72 1.12
C TYR A 250 -24.55 4.91 0.43
N VAL A 251 -23.79 5.61 -0.38
CA VAL A 251 -24.31 6.59 -1.33
C VAL A 251 -24.35 5.99 -2.73
N PHE A 252 -25.28 6.43 -3.58
CA PHE A 252 -25.45 5.89 -4.92
C PHE A 252 -25.95 6.92 -5.93
N SER A 253 -25.52 6.77 -7.18
CA SER A 253 -26.04 7.54 -8.31
C SER A 253 -25.87 6.75 -9.60
N SER A 254 -26.78 6.94 -10.57
CA SER A 254 -26.68 6.43 -11.93
C SER A 254 -26.40 7.54 -12.95
N ALA A 255 -26.36 8.79 -12.54
CA ALA A 255 -26.22 9.93 -13.45
C ALA A 255 -24.75 10.28 -13.64
N ALA A 256 -24.27 10.21 -14.88
CA ALA A 256 -22.92 10.65 -15.24
C ALA A 256 -22.69 12.12 -14.86
N GLY A 257 -21.50 12.44 -14.35
CA GLY A 257 -21.13 13.74 -13.88
C GLY A 257 -21.56 14.07 -12.42
N THR A 258 -22.33 13.19 -11.78
CA THR A 258 -22.70 13.37 -10.36
C THR A 258 -21.47 13.29 -9.48
N VAL A 259 -21.40 14.16 -8.48
CA VAL A 259 -20.30 14.27 -7.52
C VAL A 259 -20.85 14.58 -6.13
N ASP A 260 -20.39 13.84 -5.13
CA ASP A 260 -20.46 14.28 -3.74
C ASP A 260 -19.11 14.80 -3.28
N GLN A 261 -19.12 15.73 -2.33
CA GLN A 261 -17.92 16.23 -1.66
C GLN A 261 -18.14 16.32 -0.17
N TYR A 262 -17.21 15.78 0.58
CA TYR A 262 -17.23 15.71 2.04
C TYR A 262 -16.07 16.50 2.63
N GLY A 263 -16.31 17.15 3.76
CA GLY A 263 -15.27 17.68 4.63
C GLY A 263 -14.69 16.58 5.53
N ASN A 264 -13.62 16.93 6.23
CA ASN A 264 -12.96 16.03 7.19
C ASN A 264 -12.46 16.80 8.41
N ALA A 265 -12.13 16.10 9.49
CA ALA A 265 -11.63 16.70 10.73
C ALA A 265 -10.10 16.97 10.70
N GLY A 266 -9.40 16.60 9.65
CA GLY A 266 -7.94 16.62 9.60
C GLY A 266 -7.29 15.61 10.54
N PHE A 267 -6.07 15.87 10.95
CA PHE A 267 -5.32 15.00 11.83
C PHE A 267 -5.60 15.32 13.30
N ALA A 268 -5.82 14.30 14.13
CA ALA A 268 -5.93 14.48 15.58
C ALA A 268 -4.60 14.97 16.19
N ILE A 269 -3.48 14.56 15.62
CA ILE A 269 -2.12 15.04 15.93
C ILE A 269 -1.47 15.39 14.60
N ALA A 270 -1.04 16.64 14.44
CA ALA A 270 -0.43 17.09 13.20
C ALA A 270 0.88 16.31 12.93
N PRO A 271 1.04 15.69 11.75
CA PRO A 271 2.28 15.02 11.38
C PRO A 271 3.39 16.06 11.11
N ALA A 272 4.64 15.63 11.28
CA ALA A 272 5.81 16.48 10.98
C ALA A 272 5.92 16.80 9.48
N SER A 273 5.52 15.86 8.64
CA SER A 273 5.44 16.01 7.18
C SER A 273 4.37 15.10 6.61
N ILE A 274 3.84 15.46 5.45
CA ILE A 274 2.86 14.66 4.71
C ILE A 274 3.46 14.35 3.35
N LEU A 275 3.75 13.08 3.11
CA LEU A 275 4.40 12.62 1.89
C LEU A 275 3.44 12.49 0.70
N GLY A 276 2.14 12.54 0.96
CA GLY A 276 1.08 12.50 -0.05
C GLY A 276 -0.20 11.90 0.50
N LEU A 277 -1.26 12.01 -0.28
CA LEU A 277 -2.58 11.48 0.04
C LEU A 277 -2.94 10.35 -0.93
N ALA A 278 -3.64 9.35 -0.41
CA ALA A 278 -4.37 8.36 -1.21
C ALA A 278 -5.84 8.45 -0.80
N ILE A 279 -6.67 9.03 -1.67
CA ILE A 279 -8.10 9.08 -1.48
C ILE A 279 -8.68 7.80 -2.08
N ARG A 280 -9.51 7.11 -1.32
CA ARG A 280 -10.07 5.82 -1.68
C ARG A 280 -11.57 5.79 -1.49
N GLU A 281 -12.23 5.05 -2.36
CA GLU A 281 -13.62 4.65 -2.21
C GLU A 281 -13.74 3.16 -2.51
N ILE A 282 -14.69 2.49 -1.87
CA ILE A 282 -15.10 1.14 -2.25
C ILE A 282 -16.38 1.27 -3.04
N GLY A 283 -16.34 0.87 -4.30
CA GLY A 283 -17.45 1.01 -5.23
C GLY A 283 -17.84 -0.29 -5.90
N LEU A 284 -19.11 -0.42 -6.20
CA LEU A 284 -19.67 -1.48 -7.05
C LEU A 284 -20.83 -0.94 -7.88
N LYS A 285 -21.22 -1.66 -8.92
CA LYS A 285 -22.44 -1.41 -9.68
C LYS A 285 -23.47 -2.52 -9.45
N THR A 286 -24.73 -2.19 -9.62
CA THR A 286 -25.85 -3.12 -9.43
C THR A 286 -26.49 -3.58 -10.74
N ASP A 287 -26.03 -3.07 -11.89
CA ASP A 287 -26.57 -3.39 -13.23
C ASP A 287 -25.51 -4.03 -14.15
N ALA A 288 -25.95 -4.50 -15.32
CA ALA A 288 -25.06 -5.08 -16.32
C ALA A 288 -24.36 -4.03 -17.21
N GLY A 289 -24.73 -2.74 -17.12
CA GLY A 289 -24.16 -1.66 -17.93
C GLY A 289 -22.68 -1.42 -17.61
N VAL A 290 -21.96 -0.78 -18.52
CA VAL A 290 -20.62 -0.26 -18.24
C VAL A 290 -20.76 0.92 -17.30
N ARG A 291 -20.06 0.88 -16.17
CA ARG A 291 -20.00 1.98 -15.19
C ARG A 291 -18.58 2.31 -14.86
N THR A 292 -18.29 3.59 -14.75
CA THR A 292 -16.97 4.12 -14.43
C THR A 292 -17.10 5.07 -13.25
N ALA A 293 -16.44 4.74 -12.16
CA ALA A 293 -16.35 5.56 -10.97
C ALA A 293 -15.02 6.32 -10.92
N GLY A 294 -14.99 7.41 -10.21
CA GLY A 294 -13.80 8.20 -9.97
C GLY A 294 -13.95 9.03 -8.71
N ILE A 295 -12.87 9.67 -8.32
CA ILE A 295 -12.78 10.50 -7.12
C ILE A 295 -12.55 11.94 -7.55
N ARG A 296 -13.20 12.88 -6.85
CA ARG A 296 -12.93 14.31 -6.93
C ARG A 296 -12.35 14.81 -5.62
N ILE A 297 -11.29 15.61 -5.73
CA ILE A 297 -10.78 16.41 -4.62
C ILE A 297 -10.89 17.90 -4.93
N LYS A 298 -11.06 18.72 -3.89
CA LYS A 298 -11.01 20.18 -4.00
C LYS A 298 -10.15 20.71 -2.87
N SER A 299 -9.02 21.31 -3.22
CA SER A 299 -8.14 22.03 -2.32
C SER A 299 -8.21 23.52 -2.65
N GLY A 300 -8.61 24.34 -1.68
CA GLY A 300 -8.85 25.76 -1.91
C GLY A 300 -9.82 26.01 -3.06
N ALA A 301 -9.38 26.73 -4.09
CA ALA A 301 -10.16 26.99 -5.30
C ALA A 301 -9.99 25.92 -6.39
N THR A 302 -9.00 25.04 -6.27
CA THR A 302 -8.62 24.07 -7.32
C THR A 302 -9.33 22.74 -7.11
N THR A 303 -9.92 22.24 -8.19
CA THR A 303 -10.54 20.90 -8.24
C THR A 303 -9.66 19.97 -9.11
N ALA A 304 -9.45 18.74 -8.64
CA ALA A 304 -8.80 17.70 -9.40
C ALA A 304 -9.63 16.41 -9.38
N ASP A 305 -9.71 15.75 -10.52
CA ASP A 305 -10.46 14.51 -10.74
C ASP A 305 -9.51 13.36 -11.04
N SER A 306 -9.76 12.18 -10.47
CA SER A 306 -9.08 10.96 -10.89
C SER A 306 -9.55 10.55 -12.29
N ALA A 307 -8.71 9.78 -12.99
CA ALA A 307 -9.18 9.01 -14.13
C ALA A 307 -10.31 8.06 -13.68
N GLY A 308 -11.31 7.85 -14.53
CA GLY A 308 -12.38 6.91 -14.22
C GLY A 308 -11.87 5.46 -14.25
N VAL A 309 -12.34 4.65 -13.31
CA VAL A 309 -12.05 3.22 -13.21
C VAL A 309 -13.33 2.46 -13.48
N ALA A 310 -13.29 1.47 -14.38
CA ALA A 310 -14.43 0.60 -14.63
C ALA A 310 -14.72 -0.24 -13.39
N ILE A 311 -15.98 -0.21 -12.92
CA ILE A 311 -16.41 -0.94 -11.73
C ILE A 311 -17.28 -2.14 -12.10
N GLY A 312 -17.09 -3.23 -11.36
CA GLY A 312 -17.85 -4.47 -11.47
C GLY A 312 -19.03 -4.55 -10.51
N THR A 313 -19.67 -5.70 -10.47
CA THR A 313 -20.72 -6.03 -9.49
C THR A 313 -20.16 -6.52 -8.16
N THR A 314 -18.85 -6.74 -8.06
CA THR A 314 -18.14 -7.01 -6.82
C THR A 314 -17.50 -5.72 -6.33
N ALA A 315 -17.55 -5.48 -5.03
CA ALA A 315 -16.92 -4.32 -4.41
C ALA A 315 -15.42 -4.29 -4.70
N GLN A 316 -14.91 -3.15 -5.10
CA GLN A 316 -13.51 -2.93 -5.44
C GLN A 316 -13.06 -1.50 -5.08
N SER A 317 -11.76 -1.32 -4.88
CA SER A 317 -11.18 -0.01 -4.62
C SER A 317 -11.10 0.85 -5.88
N VAL A 318 -11.51 2.11 -5.76
CA VAL A 318 -11.14 3.19 -6.67
C VAL A 318 -10.19 4.11 -5.89
N VAL A 319 -9.05 4.43 -6.46
CA VAL A 319 -7.97 5.15 -5.76
C VAL A 319 -7.54 6.37 -6.57
N MET A 320 -7.37 7.49 -5.88
CA MET A 320 -6.73 8.69 -6.38
C MET A 320 -5.52 9.02 -5.52
N ASN A 321 -4.34 9.02 -6.10
CA ASN A 321 -3.14 9.51 -5.43
C ASN A 321 -2.95 11.00 -5.70
N ALA A 322 -2.65 11.77 -4.66
CA ALA A 322 -2.38 13.20 -4.70
C ALA A 322 -1.11 13.47 -3.89
N ASP A 323 0.05 13.38 -4.54
CA ASP A 323 1.36 13.56 -3.89
C ASP A 323 1.61 15.01 -3.52
N LEU A 324 1.12 15.94 -4.34
CA LEU A 324 1.16 17.37 -4.09
C LEU A 324 -0.25 17.94 -3.95
N ASP A 325 -0.38 19.01 -3.19
CA ASP A 325 -1.61 19.79 -3.11
C ASP A 325 -1.89 20.46 -4.47
N PRO A 326 -3.00 20.13 -5.15
CA PRO A 326 -3.29 20.65 -6.48
C PRO A 326 -3.52 22.17 -6.51
N ASN A 327 -3.82 22.78 -5.36
CA ASN A 327 -4.04 24.24 -5.28
C ASN A 327 -2.72 25.02 -5.18
N THR A 328 -1.70 24.45 -4.54
CA THR A 328 -0.43 25.12 -4.31
C THR A 328 0.72 24.56 -5.14
N GLY A 329 0.58 23.33 -5.64
CA GLY A 329 1.64 22.63 -6.39
C GLY A 329 2.82 22.15 -5.52
N VAL A 330 2.70 22.22 -4.18
CA VAL A 330 3.74 21.80 -3.25
C VAL A 330 3.23 20.73 -2.29
N ALA A 331 4.09 20.24 -1.40
CA ALA A 331 3.72 19.22 -0.41
C ALA A 331 2.53 19.66 0.44
N TRP A 332 1.71 18.70 0.83
CA TRP A 332 0.56 18.91 1.68
C TRP A 332 0.96 19.44 3.06
N THR A 333 0.16 20.36 3.59
CA THR A 333 0.20 20.77 4.99
C THR A 333 -0.98 20.20 5.76
N ALA A 334 -0.86 20.05 7.07
CA ALA A 334 -1.97 19.58 7.90
C ALA A 334 -3.22 20.50 7.78
N ALA A 335 -3.03 21.82 7.60
CA ALA A 335 -4.10 22.77 7.40
C ALA A 335 -4.81 22.56 6.04
N ASN A 336 -4.05 22.32 4.96
CA ASN A 336 -4.63 22.07 3.64
C ASN A 336 -5.39 20.73 3.60
N VAL A 337 -4.89 19.71 4.31
CA VAL A 337 -5.60 18.43 4.45
C VAL A 337 -6.91 18.62 5.24
N ALA A 338 -6.91 19.37 6.34
CA ALA A 338 -8.13 19.65 7.11
C ALA A 338 -9.18 20.46 6.32
N ALA A 339 -8.74 21.26 5.36
CA ALA A 339 -9.62 22.03 4.47
C ALA A 339 -9.99 21.30 3.17
N LEU A 340 -9.42 20.10 2.93
CA LEU A 340 -9.66 19.32 1.72
C LEU A 340 -11.11 18.82 1.68
N LEU A 341 -11.76 18.99 0.53
CA LEU A 341 -13.01 18.31 0.21
C LEU A 341 -12.71 17.17 -0.75
N PHE A 342 -13.34 16.02 -0.52
CA PHE A 342 -13.16 14.84 -1.37
C PHE A 342 -14.42 13.97 -1.41
N GLY A 343 -14.56 13.18 -2.45
CA GLY A 343 -15.67 12.24 -2.54
C GLY A 343 -15.84 11.59 -3.89
N PRO A 344 -16.86 10.72 -4.03
CA PRO A 344 -17.12 9.92 -5.21
C PRO A 344 -17.62 10.75 -6.38
N ARG A 345 -17.31 10.26 -7.57
CA ARG A 345 -17.78 10.81 -8.84
C ARG A 345 -18.24 9.70 -9.79
N VAL A 346 -19.44 9.82 -10.35
CA VAL A 346 -19.87 9.01 -11.50
C VAL A 346 -19.24 9.60 -12.77
N VAL A 347 -18.43 8.82 -13.47
CA VAL A 347 -17.79 9.25 -14.71
C VAL A 347 -18.68 8.91 -15.91
N THR A 348 -19.14 7.63 -15.98
CA THR A 348 -20.08 7.14 -17.02
C THR A 348 -21.03 6.09 -16.45
#